data_7abcae31878a6d5b7b4c7a0aadd60b28
#
_entry.id   7abcae31878a6d5b7b4c7a0aadd60b28
#
_cell.length_a   1.000
_cell.length_b   1.000
_cell.length_c   1.000
_cell.angle_alpha   90.00
_cell.angle_beta   90.00
_cell.angle_gamma   90.00
#
_symmetry.space_group_name_H-M   'P 1'
#
loop_
_entity.id
_entity.type
_entity.pdbx_description
1 polymer ?
#
loop_
_entity_poly.entity_id
_entity_poly.type
_entity_poly.pdbx_seq_one_letter_code
_entity_poly.pdbx_strand_id
1 'polypeptide(L)'
;ELEQRGWVTAGAFTPEVALEQPGAIRELYSEMVNAGSDVIQVMAFYGSRAKLETVGKGDLTGAVNEMATRIAREVAGDKLLVAGDLSTTWSWREDDADAAQLTARMFDEQIEAQEGVDFFIGETFHHLGEALLCLERVKRTSGLPAMITMSFRAEPTTPDGFSARECAARLADAGAEIVGVNCMRDPERTYPIIEAMRAATDVYLAAQPVAYTCSNETPWFTGTAAFPDRLEPTRMTRYEMGEFAVKARDMGVNYI
;
A
#
# COMPACT_ATOMS: atom_id res chain seq x y z
N GLU A 1 3.20 13.77 -2.62
CA GLU A 1 3.70 14.94 -1.87
C GLU A 1 5.23 15.09 -1.97
N LEU A 2 6.04 14.06 -1.66
CA LEU A 2 7.50 14.17 -1.69
C LEU A 2 8.03 14.55 -3.08
N GLU A 3 7.49 13.95 -4.13
CA GLU A 3 7.80 14.30 -5.53
C GLU A 3 7.41 15.76 -5.85
N GLN A 4 6.21 16.17 -5.45
CA GLN A 4 5.71 17.53 -5.70
C GLN A 4 6.52 18.61 -4.98
N ARG A 5 7.10 18.26 -3.83
CA ARG A 5 8.01 19.15 -3.07
C ARG A 5 9.45 19.08 -3.57
N GLY A 6 9.74 18.21 -4.55
CA GLY A 6 11.07 18.06 -5.15
C GLY A 6 12.06 17.31 -4.24
N TRP A 7 11.58 16.54 -3.27
CA TRP A 7 12.43 15.77 -2.37
C TRP A 7 12.78 14.38 -2.88
N VAL A 8 12.02 13.87 -3.84
CA VAL A 8 12.31 12.61 -4.53
C VAL A 8 12.13 12.76 -6.03
N THR A 9 12.84 11.93 -6.80
CA THR A 9 12.70 11.89 -8.26
C THR A 9 11.39 11.19 -8.64
N ALA A 10 10.60 11.84 -9.50
CA ALA A 10 9.34 11.30 -9.99
C ALA A 10 9.53 9.95 -10.69
N GLY A 11 8.63 9.02 -10.44
CA GLY A 11 8.52 7.74 -11.14
C GLY A 11 9.35 6.58 -10.57
N ALA A 12 10.33 6.81 -9.70
CA ALA A 12 11.08 5.74 -9.06
C ALA A 12 10.29 5.06 -7.93
N PHE A 13 9.58 5.86 -7.13
CA PHE A 13 8.76 5.45 -5.98
C PHE A 13 9.51 4.66 -4.90
N THR A 14 10.84 4.68 -4.90
CA THR A 14 11.66 3.95 -3.92
C THR A 14 11.91 4.80 -2.67
N PRO A 15 11.99 4.19 -1.47
CA PRO A 15 11.95 4.91 -0.19
C PRO A 15 13.33 5.34 0.34
N GLU A 16 14.38 5.40 -0.48
CA GLU A 16 15.72 5.83 -0.05
C GLU A 16 15.75 7.25 0.54
N VAL A 17 14.73 8.04 0.27
CA VAL A 17 14.52 9.35 0.91
C VAL A 17 14.52 9.25 2.44
N ALA A 18 14.19 8.10 3.02
CA ALA A 18 14.29 7.86 4.45
C ALA A 18 15.73 8.04 4.98
N LEU A 19 16.73 7.65 4.19
CA LEU A 19 18.14 7.86 4.52
C LEU A 19 18.65 9.22 4.06
N GLU A 20 18.24 9.65 2.87
CA GLU A 20 18.78 10.86 2.23
C GLU A 20 18.20 12.15 2.81
N GLN A 21 16.91 12.14 3.15
CA GLN A 21 16.18 13.32 3.65
C GLN A 21 15.19 12.98 4.77
N PRO A 22 15.64 12.44 5.91
CA PRO A 22 14.76 12.03 7.00
C PRO A 22 13.91 13.18 7.56
N GLY A 23 14.40 14.43 7.46
CA GLY A 23 13.67 15.63 7.84
C GLY A 23 12.40 15.87 7.03
N ALA A 24 12.45 15.57 5.72
CA ALA A 24 11.30 15.70 4.82
C ALA A 24 10.16 14.75 5.21
N ILE A 25 10.49 13.52 5.60
CA ILE A 25 9.49 12.54 6.06
C ILE A 25 8.90 12.96 7.40
N ARG A 26 9.72 13.45 8.35
CA ARG A 26 9.21 13.96 9.64
C ARG A 26 8.23 15.10 9.46
N GLU A 27 8.54 16.04 8.56
CA GLU A 27 7.65 17.16 8.25
C GLU A 27 6.32 16.65 7.69
N LEU A 28 6.36 15.76 6.68
CA LEU A 28 5.17 15.17 6.08
C LEU A 28 4.32 14.43 7.11
N TYR A 29 4.92 13.58 7.94
CA TYR A 29 4.18 12.86 9.00
C TYR A 29 3.57 13.83 10.01
N SER A 30 4.29 14.88 10.40
CA SER A 30 3.76 15.88 11.33
C SER A 30 2.54 16.60 10.75
N GLU A 31 2.53 16.89 9.46
CA GLU A 31 1.36 17.45 8.77
C GLU A 31 0.17 16.46 8.77
N MET A 32 0.41 15.17 8.51
CA MET A 32 -0.64 14.14 8.56
C MET A 32 -1.23 14.00 9.97
N VAL A 33 -0.38 13.98 10.99
CA VAL A 33 -0.82 13.97 12.40
C VAL A 33 -1.66 15.20 12.74
N ASN A 34 -1.22 16.39 12.32
CA ASN A 34 -1.97 17.63 12.52
C ASN A 34 -3.30 17.64 11.75
N ALA A 35 -3.40 16.90 10.66
CA ALA A 35 -4.65 16.70 9.91
C ALA A 35 -5.61 15.70 10.57
N GLY A 36 -5.16 14.96 11.60
CA GLY A 36 -5.99 14.05 12.37
C GLY A 36 -5.82 12.57 12.02
N SER A 37 -4.69 12.15 11.43
CA SER A 37 -4.43 10.74 11.17
C SER A 37 -4.33 9.95 12.48
N ASP A 38 -4.93 8.76 12.52
CA ASP A 38 -4.85 7.81 13.64
C ASP A 38 -3.70 6.82 13.51
N VAL A 39 -3.17 6.67 12.29
CA VAL A 39 -2.10 5.75 11.94
C VAL A 39 -1.04 6.46 11.12
N ILE A 40 0.23 6.18 11.41
CA ILE A 40 1.36 6.52 10.54
C ILE A 40 1.83 5.24 9.87
N GLN A 41 1.77 5.19 8.54
CA GLN A 41 2.36 4.12 7.74
C GLN A 41 3.84 4.42 7.51
N VAL A 42 4.69 3.41 7.72
CA VAL A 42 6.13 3.50 7.46
C VAL A 42 6.36 3.82 5.98
N MET A 43 7.22 4.78 5.68
CA MET A 43 7.57 5.16 4.31
C MET A 43 8.51 4.10 3.69
N ALA A 44 7.98 2.92 3.41
CA ALA A 44 8.73 1.78 2.89
C ALA A 44 8.11 1.15 1.63
N PHE A 45 7.16 1.85 0.97
CA PHE A 45 6.63 1.40 -0.31
C PHE A 45 7.78 1.14 -1.30
N TYR A 46 7.77 -0.02 -1.95
CA TYR A 46 8.89 -0.49 -2.79
C TYR A 46 10.24 -0.60 -2.07
N GLY A 47 10.23 -0.77 -0.75
CA GLY A 47 11.42 -0.96 0.08
C GLY A 47 12.04 -2.35 0.00
N SER A 48 11.59 -3.23 -0.90
CA SER A 48 12.18 -4.56 -1.11
C SER A 48 13.52 -4.50 -1.86
N ARG A 49 14.39 -5.47 -1.61
CA ARG A 49 15.70 -5.59 -2.27
C ARG A 49 15.63 -5.47 -3.79
N ALA A 50 14.70 -6.20 -4.41
CA ALA A 50 14.55 -6.18 -5.87
C ALA A 50 14.15 -4.80 -6.40
N LYS A 51 13.33 -4.06 -5.67
CA LYS A 51 12.91 -2.71 -6.07
C LYS A 51 14.03 -1.69 -5.84
N LEU A 52 14.69 -1.71 -4.71
CA LEU A 52 15.84 -0.83 -4.44
C LEU A 52 17.02 -1.10 -5.38
N GLU A 53 17.18 -2.33 -5.86
CA GLU A 53 18.19 -2.67 -6.85
C GLU A 53 17.97 -1.96 -8.19
N THR A 54 16.72 -1.62 -8.56
CA THR A 54 16.42 -0.86 -9.79
C THR A 54 17.08 0.54 -9.81
N VAL A 55 17.45 1.05 -8.63
CA VAL A 55 18.19 2.32 -8.46
C VAL A 55 19.59 2.09 -7.86
N GLY A 56 20.09 0.84 -7.88
CA GLY A 56 21.43 0.48 -7.41
C GLY A 56 21.59 0.53 -5.88
N LYS A 57 20.50 0.37 -5.12
CA LYS A 57 20.46 0.51 -3.65
C LYS A 57 19.93 -0.75 -2.95
N GLY A 58 19.96 -1.92 -3.59
CA GLY A 58 19.46 -3.17 -3.01
C GLY A 58 20.09 -3.54 -1.67
N ASP A 59 21.38 -3.24 -1.49
CA ASP A 59 22.08 -3.50 -0.22
C ASP A 59 21.65 -2.60 0.95
N LEU A 60 20.88 -1.54 0.66
CA LEU A 60 20.35 -0.63 1.68
C LEU A 60 18.96 -1.03 2.20
N THR A 61 18.40 -2.16 1.77
CA THR A 61 17.05 -2.61 2.15
C THR A 61 16.81 -2.54 3.66
N GLY A 62 17.67 -3.17 4.45
CA GLY A 62 17.56 -3.12 5.93
C GLY A 62 17.60 -1.68 6.45
N ALA A 63 18.65 -0.93 6.08
CA ALA A 63 18.84 0.43 6.58
C ALA A 63 17.70 1.40 6.22
N VAL A 64 17.12 1.29 5.00
CA VAL A 64 15.98 2.11 4.56
C VAL A 64 14.75 1.80 5.40
N ASN A 65 14.39 0.52 5.54
CA ASN A 65 13.22 0.08 6.30
C ASN A 65 13.35 0.42 7.79
N GLU A 66 14.51 0.17 8.42
CA GLU A 66 14.78 0.55 9.82
C GLU A 66 14.68 2.06 10.05
N MET A 67 15.26 2.87 9.15
CA MET A 67 15.21 4.32 9.28
C MET A 67 13.79 4.85 9.11
N ALA A 68 13.05 4.37 8.12
CA ALA A 68 11.67 4.76 7.89
C ALA A 68 10.79 4.41 9.10
N THR A 69 10.95 3.22 9.69
CA THR A 69 10.25 2.79 10.90
C THR A 69 10.58 3.67 12.10
N ARG A 70 11.85 3.98 12.30
CA ARG A 70 12.29 4.87 13.38
C ARG A 70 11.65 6.25 13.25
N ILE A 71 11.64 6.84 12.06
CA ILE A 71 11.02 8.15 11.83
C ILE A 71 9.52 8.11 12.12
N ALA A 72 8.82 7.07 11.64
CA ALA A 72 7.39 6.90 11.89
C ALA A 72 7.10 6.82 13.40
N ARG A 73 7.87 6.02 14.15
CA ARG A 73 7.72 5.85 15.59
C ARG A 73 8.06 7.13 16.37
N GLU A 74 9.12 7.85 15.97
CA GLU A 74 9.46 9.17 16.55
C GLU A 74 8.29 10.16 16.47
N VAL A 75 7.61 10.23 15.33
CA VAL A 75 6.50 11.17 15.12
C VAL A 75 5.20 10.69 15.77
N ALA A 76 4.91 9.39 15.70
CA ALA A 76 3.72 8.79 16.32
C ALA A 76 3.71 8.92 17.84
N GLY A 77 4.89 8.81 18.49
CA GLY A 77 5.01 8.71 19.94
C GLY A 77 4.16 7.55 20.48
N ASP A 78 3.55 7.77 21.65
CA ASP A 78 2.66 6.80 22.30
C ASP A 78 1.17 7.02 21.95
N LYS A 79 0.86 7.91 21.01
CA LYS A 79 -0.52 8.35 20.74
C LYS A 79 -1.13 7.72 19.49
N LEU A 80 -0.31 7.38 18.52
CA LEU A 80 -0.76 6.87 17.22
C LEU A 80 -0.21 5.46 16.99
N LEU A 81 -0.95 4.70 16.19
CA LEU A 81 -0.46 3.43 15.69
C LEU A 81 0.58 3.66 14.58
N VAL A 82 1.55 2.78 14.50
CA VAL A 82 2.51 2.73 13.40
C VAL A 82 2.30 1.44 12.63
N ALA A 83 2.00 1.56 11.36
CA ALA A 83 1.85 0.42 10.45
C ALA A 83 3.16 0.21 9.68
N GLY A 84 3.70 -1.01 9.71
CA GLY A 84 4.74 -1.42 8.77
C GLY A 84 4.21 -1.47 7.35
N ASP A 85 5.08 -1.32 6.36
CA ASP A 85 4.69 -1.25 4.96
C ASP A 85 5.42 -2.31 4.13
N LEU A 86 4.63 -3.13 3.47
CA LEU A 86 5.06 -4.15 2.51
C LEU A 86 4.29 -3.96 1.21
N SER A 87 4.94 -4.12 0.06
CA SER A 87 4.28 -3.94 -1.22
C SER A 87 4.67 -5.02 -2.23
N THR A 88 3.98 -5.05 -3.38
CA THR A 88 4.35 -5.96 -4.46
C THR A 88 5.86 -5.86 -4.79
N THR A 89 6.51 -7.02 -4.86
CA THR A 89 7.97 -7.11 -5.04
C THR A 89 8.40 -7.07 -6.50
N TRP A 90 7.46 -7.33 -7.43
CA TRP A 90 7.70 -7.55 -8.86
C TRP A 90 8.50 -8.82 -9.17
N SER A 91 8.84 -9.60 -8.16
CA SER A 91 9.57 -10.88 -8.29
C SER A 91 8.64 -12.08 -8.31
N TRP A 92 7.39 -11.91 -7.86
CA TRP A 92 6.37 -12.95 -7.87
C TRP A 92 6.10 -13.45 -9.29
N ARG A 93 6.00 -14.76 -9.42
CA ARG A 93 5.51 -15.46 -10.62
C ARG A 93 4.61 -16.58 -10.19
N GLU A 94 3.45 -16.70 -10.82
CA GLU A 94 2.53 -17.81 -10.61
C GLU A 94 3.21 -19.13 -11.04
N ASP A 95 2.97 -20.19 -10.30
CA ASP A 95 3.53 -21.54 -10.55
C ASP A 95 5.07 -21.63 -10.57
N ASP A 96 5.78 -20.64 -10.03
CA ASP A 96 7.24 -20.62 -9.91
C ASP A 96 7.67 -20.66 -8.44
N ALA A 97 8.10 -21.84 -7.97
CA ALA A 97 8.51 -22.04 -6.58
C ALA A 97 9.75 -21.24 -6.19
N ASP A 98 10.68 -21.01 -7.11
CA ASP A 98 11.89 -20.23 -6.85
C ASP A 98 11.56 -18.75 -6.73
N ALA A 99 10.68 -18.23 -7.57
CA ALA A 99 10.15 -16.87 -7.48
C ALA A 99 9.36 -16.65 -6.19
N ALA A 100 8.53 -17.61 -5.79
CA ALA A 100 7.81 -17.57 -4.52
C ALA A 100 8.76 -17.57 -3.32
N GLN A 101 9.80 -18.40 -3.32
CA GLN A 101 10.79 -18.44 -2.25
C GLN A 101 11.61 -17.14 -2.18
N LEU A 102 11.98 -16.57 -3.33
CA LEU A 102 12.66 -15.27 -3.39
C LEU A 102 11.79 -14.16 -2.82
N THR A 103 10.52 -14.11 -3.22
CA THR A 103 9.53 -13.14 -2.74
C THR A 103 9.33 -13.26 -1.22
N ALA A 104 9.23 -14.48 -0.70
CA ALA A 104 9.11 -14.74 0.73
C ALA A 104 10.30 -14.19 1.52
N ARG A 105 11.53 -14.43 1.05
CA ARG A 105 12.75 -13.88 1.69
C ARG A 105 12.78 -12.35 1.70
N MET A 106 12.28 -11.71 0.64
CA MET A 106 12.20 -10.24 0.60
C MET A 106 11.18 -9.68 1.59
N PHE A 107 10.05 -10.36 1.78
CA PHE A 107 9.10 -9.97 2.83
C PHE A 107 9.69 -10.16 4.21
N ASP A 108 10.36 -11.29 4.49
CA ASP A 108 11.01 -11.52 5.78
C ASP A 108 12.04 -10.43 6.10
N GLU A 109 12.91 -10.09 5.14
CA GLU A 109 13.92 -9.04 5.29
C GLU A 109 13.30 -7.68 5.67
N GLN A 110 12.17 -7.31 5.03
CA GLN A 110 11.48 -6.07 5.33
C GLN A 110 10.75 -6.11 6.68
N ILE A 111 10.09 -7.25 7.01
CA ILE A 111 9.37 -7.43 8.28
C ILE A 111 10.34 -7.33 9.46
N GLU A 112 11.49 -8.00 9.37
CA GLU A 112 12.53 -7.96 10.40
C GLU A 112 13.11 -6.55 10.57
N ALA A 113 13.34 -5.82 9.48
CA ALA A 113 13.86 -4.46 9.51
C ALA A 113 12.84 -3.40 10.01
N GLN A 114 11.56 -3.75 10.05
CA GLN A 114 10.48 -2.88 10.55
C GLN A 114 10.03 -3.29 11.96
N GLU A 115 10.94 -3.77 12.79
CA GLU A 115 10.66 -4.11 14.20
C GLU A 115 10.08 -2.89 14.96
N GLY A 116 9.07 -3.13 15.80
CA GLY A 116 8.46 -2.11 16.64
C GLY A 116 7.25 -1.42 16.03
N VAL A 117 6.71 -1.91 14.90
CA VAL A 117 5.40 -1.49 14.38
C VAL A 117 4.27 -2.20 15.12
N ASP A 118 3.04 -1.65 15.05
CA ASP A 118 1.87 -2.20 15.74
C ASP A 118 1.14 -3.25 14.89
N PHE A 119 1.17 -3.11 13.57
CA PHE A 119 0.64 -4.06 12.58
C PHE A 119 1.33 -3.84 11.23
N PHE A 120 1.06 -4.71 10.26
CA PHE A 120 1.59 -4.54 8.90
C PHE A 120 0.49 -4.24 7.89
N ILE A 121 0.80 -3.37 6.95
CA ILE A 121 0.03 -3.14 5.72
C ILE A 121 0.81 -3.79 4.58
N GLY A 122 0.19 -4.78 3.93
CA GLY A 122 0.63 -5.29 2.63
C GLY A 122 -0.22 -4.64 1.55
N GLU A 123 0.38 -3.81 0.71
CA GLU A 123 -0.37 -2.97 -0.21
C GLU A 123 -0.02 -3.16 -1.70
N THR A 124 -0.99 -2.77 -2.54
CA THR A 124 -0.81 -2.66 -4.00
C THR A 124 -0.48 -4.00 -4.65
N PHE A 125 -1.03 -5.09 -4.12
CA PHE A 125 -0.87 -6.40 -4.75
C PHE A 125 -1.76 -6.54 -5.98
N HIS A 126 -1.15 -6.96 -7.08
CA HIS A 126 -1.87 -7.28 -8.31
C HIS A 126 -2.25 -8.75 -8.40
N HIS A 127 -1.47 -9.64 -7.79
CA HIS A 127 -1.71 -11.08 -7.73
C HIS A 127 -2.16 -11.50 -6.34
N LEU A 128 -3.24 -12.28 -6.27
CA LEU A 128 -3.72 -12.82 -5.00
C LEU A 128 -2.70 -13.77 -4.36
N GLY A 129 -1.98 -14.54 -5.18
CA GLY A 129 -0.94 -15.44 -4.70
C GLY A 129 0.19 -14.70 -3.96
N GLU A 130 0.65 -13.55 -4.47
CA GLU A 130 1.66 -12.72 -3.79
C GLU A 130 1.10 -12.11 -2.50
N ALA A 131 -0.15 -11.64 -2.51
CA ALA A 131 -0.84 -11.08 -1.35
C ALA A 131 -0.98 -12.11 -0.20
N LEU A 132 -1.36 -13.34 -0.53
CA LEU A 132 -1.45 -14.45 0.43
C LEU A 132 -0.09 -14.83 1.00
N LEU A 133 0.95 -14.84 0.17
CA LEU A 133 2.32 -15.07 0.62
C LEU A 133 2.78 -13.96 1.58
N CYS A 134 2.53 -12.70 1.27
CA CYS A 134 2.82 -11.57 2.16
C CYS A 134 2.13 -11.77 3.51
N LEU A 135 0.83 -12.07 3.52
CA LEU A 135 0.07 -12.33 4.75
C LEU A 135 0.69 -13.48 5.56
N GLU A 136 1.00 -14.60 4.92
CA GLU A 136 1.68 -15.73 5.58
C GLU A 136 2.98 -15.29 6.24
N ARG A 137 3.81 -14.50 5.52
CA ARG A 137 5.09 -14.04 6.07
C ARG A 137 4.91 -13.12 7.25
N VAL A 138 3.98 -12.15 7.20
CA VAL A 138 3.66 -11.29 8.35
C VAL A 138 3.27 -12.13 9.55
N LYS A 139 2.31 -13.05 9.40
CA LYS A 139 1.83 -13.90 10.50
C LYS A 139 2.92 -14.77 11.09
N ARG A 140 3.79 -15.32 10.25
CA ARG A 140 4.83 -16.25 10.66
C ARG A 140 6.05 -15.56 11.27
N THR A 141 6.47 -14.40 10.73
CA THR A 141 7.71 -13.74 11.10
C THR A 141 7.50 -12.77 12.27
N SER A 142 6.39 -12.00 12.26
CA SER A 142 6.10 -11.02 13.33
C SER A 142 5.00 -11.45 14.29
N GLY A 143 4.04 -12.26 13.84
CA GLY A 143 2.82 -12.59 14.60
C GLY A 143 1.83 -11.43 14.75
N LEU A 144 2.09 -10.29 14.14
CA LEU A 144 1.27 -9.08 14.24
C LEU A 144 0.01 -9.15 13.37
N PRO A 145 -0.99 -8.30 13.63
CA PRO A 145 -2.13 -8.12 12.74
C PRO A 145 -1.68 -7.65 11.35
N ALA A 146 -2.47 -7.99 10.32
CA ALA A 146 -2.19 -7.63 8.95
C ALA A 146 -3.42 -7.03 8.25
N MET A 147 -3.20 -5.92 7.56
CA MET A 147 -4.06 -5.35 6.55
C MET A 147 -3.48 -5.71 5.19
N ILE A 148 -4.29 -6.30 4.30
CA ILE A 148 -3.85 -6.65 2.94
C ILE A 148 -4.76 -5.99 1.91
N THR A 149 -4.19 -5.23 0.99
CA THR A 149 -4.94 -4.53 -0.04
C THR A 149 -4.53 -4.95 -1.46
N MET A 150 -5.55 -5.19 -2.26
CA MET A 150 -5.41 -5.52 -3.68
C MET A 150 -5.47 -4.26 -4.53
N SER A 151 -4.88 -4.32 -5.71
CA SER A 151 -4.88 -3.21 -6.66
C SER A 151 -5.26 -3.69 -8.05
N PHE A 152 -6.36 -3.14 -8.58
CA PHE A 152 -6.96 -3.56 -9.86
C PHE A 152 -6.70 -2.51 -10.95
N ARG A 153 -6.24 -2.96 -12.12
CA ARG A 153 -5.99 -2.10 -13.29
C ARG A 153 -7.24 -1.98 -14.17
N ALA A 154 -7.15 -2.41 -15.42
CA ALA A 154 -8.24 -2.31 -16.38
C ALA A 154 -9.48 -3.10 -15.92
N GLU A 155 -9.29 -4.35 -15.59
CA GLU A 155 -10.36 -5.24 -15.13
C GLU A 155 -10.46 -5.26 -13.60
N PRO A 156 -11.65 -5.51 -13.01
CA PRO A 156 -11.82 -5.69 -11.56
C PRO A 156 -11.43 -7.12 -11.12
N THR A 157 -10.48 -7.72 -11.81
CA THR A 157 -9.92 -9.05 -11.56
C THR A 157 -8.41 -8.98 -11.54
N THR A 158 -7.79 -9.88 -10.80
CA THR A 158 -6.33 -10.03 -10.74
C THR A 158 -5.81 -10.77 -11.99
N PRO A 159 -4.54 -10.63 -12.37
CA PRO A 159 -3.95 -11.39 -13.47
C PRO A 159 -4.02 -12.91 -13.27
N ASP A 160 -3.97 -13.38 -12.02
CA ASP A 160 -4.18 -14.78 -11.62
C ASP A 160 -5.67 -15.18 -11.51
N GLY A 161 -6.59 -14.37 -12.08
CA GLY A 161 -7.98 -14.72 -12.41
C GLY A 161 -9.00 -14.55 -11.29
N PHE A 162 -8.69 -13.90 -10.18
CA PHE A 162 -9.61 -13.72 -9.04
C PHE A 162 -10.32 -12.38 -9.09
N SER A 163 -11.62 -12.39 -8.83
CA SER A 163 -12.41 -11.18 -8.60
C SER A 163 -12.09 -10.52 -7.26
N ALA A 164 -12.42 -9.24 -7.11
CA ALA A 164 -12.28 -8.53 -5.84
C ALA A 164 -13.01 -9.25 -4.68
N ARG A 165 -14.18 -9.84 -4.95
CA ARG A 165 -14.95 -10.65 -4.02
C ARG A 165 -14.15 -11.87 -3.53
N GLU A 166 -13.56 -12.62 -4.45
CA GLU A 166 -12.76 -13.82 -4.13
C GLU A 166 -11.47 -13.46 -3.40
N CYS A 167 -10.81 -12.35 -3.79
CA CYS A 167 -9.65 -11.84 -3.08
C CYS A 167 -9.98 -11.54 -1.61
N ALA A 168 -11.05 -10.79 -1.35
CA ALA A 168 -11.46 -10.45 0.02
C ALA A 168 -11.77 -11.69 0.85
N ALA A 169 -12.56 -12.66 0.31
CA ALA A 169 -12.87 -13.89 1.01
C ALA A 169 -11.62 -14.71 1.34
N ARG A 170 -10.74 -14.95 0.37
CA ARG A 170 -9.53 -15.76 0.57
C ARG A 170 -8.52 -15.14 1.52
N LEU A 171 -8.35 -13.81 1.47
CA LEU A 171 -7.47 -13.10 2.41
C LEU A 171 -8.03 -13.13 3.84
N ALA A 172 -9.34 -12.95 4.00
CA ALA A 172 -10.01 -13.07 5.29
C ALA A 172 -9.91 -14.50 5.86
N ASP A 173 -10.18 -15.52 5.04
CA ASP A 173 -10.04 -16.93 5.41
C ASP A 173 -8.60 -17.30 5.79
N ALA A 174 -7.61 -16.66 5.18
CA ALA A 174 -6.19 -16.82 5.51
C ALA A 174 -5.76 -16.03 6.76
N GLY A 175 -6.66 -15.26 7.38
CA GLY A 175 -6.44 -14.59 8.67
C GLY A 175 -6.00 -13.14 8.58
N ALA A 176 -6.26 -12.43 7.49
CA ALA A 176 -6.13 -10.98 7.45
C ALA A 176 -7.20 -10.33 8.33
N GLU A 177 -6.82 -9.42 9.21
CA GLU A 177 -7.75 -8.67 10.05
C GLU A 177 -8.45 -7.55 9.27
N ILE A 178 -7.77 -7.01 8.27
CA ILE A 178 -8.30 -5.98 7.38
C ILE A 178 -8.00 -6.42 5.95
N VAL A 179 -8.99 -6.39 5.08
CA VAL A 179 -8.82 -6.60 3.64
C VAL A 179 -9.28 -5.36 2.88
N GLY A 180 -8.77 -5.12 1.68
CA GLY A 180 -9.21 -3.94 0.99
C GLY A 180 -8.66 -3.74 -0.41
N VAL A 181 -8.86 -2.53 -0.91
CA VAL A 181 -8.41 -2.05 -2.21
C VAL A 181 -7.66 -0.74 -2.06
N ASN A 182 -6.54 -0.61 -2.78
CA ASN A 182 -5.80 0.65 -2.80
C ASN A 182 -5.26 0.97 -4.20
N CYS A 183 -4.80 2.21 -4.36
CA CYS A 183 -4.10 2.67 -5.54
C CYS A 183 -4.91 2.51 -6.84
N MET A 184 -4.29 2.67 -7.99
CA MET A 184 -4.73 2.52 -9.38
C MET A 184 -6.01 3.26 -9.76
N ARG A 185 -7.12 3.08 -9.05
CA ARG A 185 -8.45 3.61 -9.40
C ARG A 185 -8.83 4.80 -8.55
N ASP A 186 -9.61 5.70 -9.15
CA ASP A 186 -10.24 6.81 -8.43
C ASP A 186 -11.43 6.34 -7.57
N PRO A 187 -12.01 7.21 -6.72
CA PRO A 187 -13.17 6.92 -5.90
C PRO A 187 -14.33 6.25 -6.64
N GLU A 188 -14.77 6.81 -7.78
CA GLU A 188 -15.94 6.32 -8.51
C GLU A 188 -15.76 4.88 -9.02
N ARG A 189 -14.53 4.51 -9.39
CA ARG A 189 -14.20 3.16 -9.89
C ARG A 189 -13.81 2.21 -8.78
N THR A 190 -13.66 2.74 -7.56
CA THR A 190 -13.37 1.96 -6.36
C THR A 190 -14.64 1.50 -5.64
N TYR A 191 -15.74 2.27 -5.67
CA TYR A 191 -16.99 1.89 -4.99
C TYR A 191 -17.51 0.50 -5.34
N PRO A 192 -17.62 0.08 -6.62
CA PRO A 192 -18.10 -1.28 -6.95
C PRO A 192 -17.19 -2.38 -6.38
N ILE A 193 -15.89 -2.10 -6.22
CA ILE A 193 -14.93 -3.03 -5.62
C ILE A 193 -15.19 -3.15 -4.12
N ILE A 194 -15.41 -2.03 -3.43
CA ILE A 194 -15.77 -2.00 -2.00
C ILE A 194 -17.04 -2.83 -1.76
N GLU A 195 -18.09 -2.62 -2.57
CA GLU A 195 -19.34 -3.38 -2.47
C GLU A 195 -19.12 -4.90 -2.64
N ALA A 196 -18.33 -5.29 -3.64
CA ALA A 196 -18.01 -6.69 -3.92
C ALA A 196 -17.22 -7.34 -2.77
N MET A 197 -16.26 -6.61 -2.19
CA MET A 197 -15.47 -7.06 -1.05
C MET A 197 -16.33 -7.16 0.22
N ARG A 198 -17.14 -6.13 0.53
CA ARG A 198 -18.03 -6.14 1.71
C ARG A 198 -19.03 -7.29 1.68
N ALA A 199 -19.53 -7.62 0.50
CA ALA A 199 -20.45 -8.76 0.33
C ALA A 199 -19.78 -10.14 0.52
N ALA A 200 -18.46 -10.19 0.64
CA ALA A 200 -17.70 -11.43 0.73
C ALA A 200 -17.20 -11.75 2.14
N THR A 201 -17.08 -10.78 3.03
CA THR A 201 -16.46 -10.96 4.34
C THR A 201 -16.95 -9.94 5.36
N ASP A 202 -16.89 -10.30 6.64
CA ASP A 202 -17.23 -9.42 7.78
C ASP A 202 -15.99 -8.81 8.46
N VAL A 203 -14.76 -9.14 8.04
CA VAL A 203 -13.55 -8.49 8.58
C VAL A 203 -13.54 -7.00 8.22
N TYR A 204 -12.67 -6.24 8.85
CA TYR A 204 -12.54 -4.82 8.55
C TYR A 204 -12.17 -4.58 7.09
N LEU A 205 -12.68 -3.50 6.50
CA LEU A 205 -12.36 -3.10 5.14
C LEU A 205 -11.50 -1.86 5.09
N ALA A 206 -10.57 -1.85 4.13
CA ALA A 206 -9.76 -0.69 3.76
C ALA A 206 -10.06 -0.24 2.33
N ALA A 207 -10.05 1.08 2.09
CA ALA A 207 -10.15 1.65 0.76
C ALA A 207 -9.34 2.94 0.63
N GLN A 208 -8.33 2.92 -0.22
CA GLN A 208 -7.40 4.02 -0.43
C GLN A 208 -7.21 4.29 -1.94
N PRO A 209 -8.22 4.88 -2.62
CA PRO A 209 -8.13 5.20 -4.04
C PRO A 209 -7.08 6.29 -4.31
N VAL A 210 -6.67 6.41 -5.57
CA VAL A 210 -5.84 7.55 -5.97
C VAL A 210 -6.68 8.81 -6.09
N ALA A 211 -6.06 9.95 -5.79
CA ALA A 211 -6.69 11.27 -5.93
C ALA A 211 -6.50 11.83 -7.36
N TYR A 212 -6.67 11.00 -8.38
CA TYR A 212 -6.60 11.37 -9.79
C TYR A 212 -7.84 10.84 -10.52
N THR A 213 -8.57 11.72 -11.20
CA THR A 213 -9.75 11.33 -11.98
C THR A 213 -9.35 10.41 -13.13
N CYS A 214 -10.01 9.26 -13.21
CA CYS A 214 -9.90 8.29 -14.30
C CYS A 214 -11.15 8.37 -15.20
N SER A 215 -11.17 7.61 -16.31
CA SER A 215 -12.35 7.45 -17.16
C SER A 215 -12.85 6.00 -17.16
N ASN A 216 -14.00 5.74 -17.75
CA ASN A 216 -14.48 4.36 -17.87
C ASN A 216 -13.66 3.55 -18.87
N GLU A 217 -13.10 4.22 -19.90
CA GLU A 217 -12.21 3.60 -20.88
C GLU A 217 -10.83 3.32 -20.30
N THR A 218 -10.40 4.14 -19.33
CA THR A 218 -9.12 3.99 -18.65
C THR A 218 -9.36 4.13 -17.14
N PRO A 219 -9.82 3.07 -16.48
CA PRO A 219 -10.24 3.13 -15.08
C PRO A 219 -9.09 3.12 -14.07
N TRP A 220 -7.83 3.26 -14.52
CA TRP A 220 -6.64 3.30 -13.65
C TRP A 220 -5.70 4.43 -14.09
N PHE A 221 -5.13 5.16 -13.12
CA PHE A 221 -4.42 6.42 -13.38
C PHE A 221 -3.13 6.25 -14.21
N THR A 222 -2.41 5.12 -14.04
CA THR A 222 -1.17 4.86 -14.78
C THR A 222 -1.41 4.51 -16.25
N GLY A 223 -2.65 4.22 -16.64
CA GLY A 223 -3.05 4.01 -18.03
C GLY A 223 -3.51 5.26 -18.74
N THR A 224 -3.69 6.37 -18.01
CA THR A 224 -4.14 7.63 -18.61
C THR A 224 -3.02 8.27 -19.43
N ALA A 225 -3.37 9.05 -20.45
CA ALA A 225 -2.41 9.83 -21.25
C ALA A 225 -1.70 10.94 -20.44
N ALA A 226 -2.17 11.21 -19.22
CA ALA A 226 -1.59 12.19 -18.32
C ALA A 226 -0.41 11.63 -17.52
N PHE A 227 -0.32 10.30 -17.33
CA PHE A 227 0.74 9.64 -16.60
C PHE A 227 2.05 9.60 -17.43
N PRO A 228 3.23 9.78 -16.83
CA PRO A 228 3.45 10.18 -15.42
C PRO A 228 3.48 11.69 -15.18
N ASP A 229 3.73 12.51 -16.20
CA ASP A 229 4.23 13.89 -16.05
C ASP A 229 3.13 14.97 -16.08
N ARG A 230 1.89 14.61 -16.40
CA ARG A 230 0.77 15.55 -16.59
C ARG A 230 -0.45 15.23 -15.75
N LEU A 231 -0.25 14.71 -14.55
CA LEU A 231 -1.33 14.30 -13.65
C LEU A 231 -2.04 15.47 -12.94
N GLU A 232 -1.37 16.63 -12.83
CA GLU A 232 -1.90 17.78 -12.09
C GLU A 232 -3.32 18.20 -12.52
N PRO A 233 -3.69 18.28 -13.81
CA PRO A 233 -5.06 18.63 -14.23
C PRO A 233 -6.12 17.59 -13.88
N THR A 234 -5.72 16.36 -13.55
CA THR A 234 -6.63 15.27 -13.16
C THR A 234 -6.75 15.10 -11.65
N ARG A 235 -6.06 15.93 -10.88
CA ARG A 235 -6.01 15.86 -9.42
C ARG A 235 -7.36 16.18 -8.81
N MET A 236 -7.80 15.33 -7.92
CA MET A 236 -8.99 15.55 -7.11
C MET A 236 -8.70 16.51 -5.96
N THR A 237 -9.69 17.30 -5.60
CA THR A 237 -9.61 18.24 -4.48
C THR A 237 -9.76 17.50 -3.14
N ARG A 238 -9.32 18.16 -2.06
CA ARG A 238 -9.56 17.66 -0.69
C ARG A 238 -11.05 17.48 -0.36
N TYR A 239 -11.93 18.23 -1.01
CA TYR A 239 -13.38 18.13 -0.79
C TYR A 239 -13.94 16.86 -1.45
N GLU A 240 -13.54 16.55 -2.67
CA GLU A 240 -13.92 15.32 -3.36
C GLU A 240 -13.40 14.09 -2.61
N MET A 241 -12.16 14.14 -2.10
CA MET A 241 -11.62 13.06 -1.26
C MET A 241 -12.34 12.97 0.10
N GLY A 242 -12.78 14.09 0.66
CA GLY A 242 -13.62 14.11 1.86
C GLY A 242 -15.00 13.47 1.60
N GLU A 243 -15.64 13.75 0.47
CA GLU A 243 -16.89 13.10 0.05
C GLU A 243 -16.69 11.59 -0.13
N PHE A 244 -15.57 11.18 -0.74
CA PHE A 244 -15.20 9.77 -0.79
C PHE A 244 -15.14 9.14 0.59
N ALA A 245 -14.44 9.76 1.55
CA ALA A 245 -14.27 9.22 2.89
C ALA A 245 -15.62 9.02 3.61
N VAL A 246 -16.54 9.99 3.50
CA VAL A 246 -17.88 9.86 4.06
C VAL A 246 -18.64 8.70 3.42
N LYS A 247 -18.66 8.62 2.09
CA LYS A 247 -19.36 7.56 1.36
C LYS A 247 -18.76 6.18 1.62
N ALA A 248 -17.43 6.06 1.63
CA ALA A 248 -16.74 4.80 1.94
C ALA A 248 -17.08 4.30 3.36
N ARG A 249 -17.07 5.19 4.36
CA ARG A 249 -17.52 4.86 5.72
C ARG A 249 -18.95 4.34 5.72
N ASP A 250 -19.87 5.00 5.02
CA ASP A 250 -21.28 4.60 4.95
C ASP A 250 -21.48 3.25 4.22
N MET A 251 -20.51 2.85 3.39
CA MET A 251 -20.40 1.52 2.77
C MET A 251 -19.73 0.47 3.68
N GLY A 252 -19.33 0.83 4.90
CA GLY A 252 -18.73 -0.08 5.87
C GLY A 252 -17.21 -0.20 5.77
N VAL A 253 -16.52 0.77 5.14
CA VAL A 253 -15.06 0.88 5.19
C VAL A 253 -14.62 1.41 6.55
N ASN A 254 -13.59 0.79 7.11
CA ASN A 254 -13.07 1.07 8.46
C ASN A 254 -11.71 1.79 8.43
N TYR A 255 -10.93 1.58 7.37
CA TYR A 255 -9.61 2.19 7.14
C TYR A 255 -9.62 2.95 5.79
N ILE A 256 -9.35 4.26 5.83
CA ILE A 256 -9.42 5.17 4.68
C ILE A 256 -8.10 5.93 4.55
#